data_d4d708fb1225d7e69f022a4031d964dd
#
_entry.id   d4d708fb1225d7e69f022a4031d964dd
#
_cell.length_a   1.000
_cell.length_b   1.000
_cell.length_c   1.000
_cell.angle_alpha   90.00
_cell.angle_beta   90.00
_cell.angle_gamma   90.00
#
_symmetry.space_group_name_H-M   'P 1'
#
loop_
_entity.id
_entity.type
_entity.pdbx_description
1 polymer ?
#
loop_
_entity_poly.entity_id
_entity_poly.type
_entity_poly.pdbx_seq_one_letter_code
_entity_poly.pdbx_strand_id
1 'polypeptide(L)'
;MGVAVWPMTDLEADDALASAPAIASGDERVERVCIWTPDKDLAQCVRGDRVVQVDRKGRNIRNAAGVREKFGVEPMLIPDFLALVGDAADGYPGIPRIGAVTAARLLNQYGRIEDFPASVLGDARDRALLFKDLATLRTDARLFRDVDELMWRGPTDAFAERTEQLGDARLLTRCRAVLGTAATRSI
;
A
#
# COMPACT_ATOMS: atom_id res chain seq x y z
N MET A 1 -12.64 -15.78 11.14
CA MET A 1 -13.33 -14.74 10.35
C MET A 1 -13.45 -15.11 8.87
N GLY A 2 -12.64 -16.03 8.36
CA GLY A 2 -12.67 -16.47 6.96
C GLY A 2 -12.02 -15.50 5.98
N VAL A 3 -11.22 -14.55 6.45
CA VAL A 3 -10.41 -13.66 5.60
C VAL A 3 -9.07 -14.33 5.28
N ALA A 4 -8.52 -14.09 4.09
CA ALA A 4 -7.16 -14.48 3.75
C ALA A 4 -6.15 -13.73 4.63
N VAL A 5 -5.13 -14.44 5.12
CA VAL A 5 -4.07 -13.87 5.94
C VAL A 5 -2.74 -14.32 5.38
N TRP A 6 -1.83 -13.39 5.19
CA TRP A 6 -0.48 -13.66 4.70
C TRP A 6 0.54 -13.38 5.82
N PRO A 7 0.90 -14.40 6.61
CA PRO A 7 1.97 -14.24 7.61
C PRO A 7 3.31 -14.11 6.87
N MET A 8 3.91 -12.95 6.98
CA MET A 8 5.21 -12.67 6.35
C MET A 8 6.34 -13.01 7.33
N THR A 9 7.35 -13.72 6.85
CA THR A 9 8.54 -14.12 7.64
C THR A 9 9.84 -13.58 7.05
N ASP A 10 9.93 -13.58 5.71
CA ASP A 10 11.14 -13.16 4.99
C ASP A 10 11.01 -11.77 4.37
N LEU A 11 9.78 -11.28 4.25
CA LEU A 11 9.42 -9.97 3.73
C LEU A 11 8.56 -9.22 4.75
N GLU A 12 8.42 -7.92 4.57
CA GLU A 12 7.58 -7.09 5.42
C GLU A 12 6.09 -7.19 5.05
N ALA A 13 5.22 -6.80 5.98
CA ALA A 13 3.78 -6.74 5.72
C ALA A 13 3.45 -5.76 4.56
N ASP A 14 4.23 -4.70 4.42
CA ASP A 14 4.07 -3.70 3.38
C ASP A 14 4.43 -4.24 1.99
N ASP A 15 5.40 -5.16 1.90
CA ASP A 15 5.68 -5.90 0.67
C ASP A 15 4.49 -6.79 0.25
N ALA A 16 3.80 -7.41 1.21
CA ALA A 16 2.58 -8.13 0.93
C ALA A 16 1.47 -7.19 0.46
N LEU A 17 1.31 -6.03 1.13
CA LEU A 17 0.35 -4.99 0.75
C LEU A 17 0.66 -4.38 -0.62
N ALA A 18 1.92 -4.37 -1.07
CA ALA A 18 2.33 -3.92 -2.39
C ALA A 18 2.16 -5.02 -3.45
N SER A 19 2.46 -6.28 -3.10
CA SER A 19 2.34 -7.42 -4.01
C SER A 19 0.89 -7.78 -4.32
N ALA A 20 -0.01 -7.71 -3.34
CA ALA A 20 -1.42 -8.04 -3.54
C ALA A 20 -2.10 -7.20 -4.65
N PRO A 21 -2.01 -5.85 -4.66
CA PRO A 21 -2.54 -5.05 -5.75
C PRO A 21 -1.80 -5.27 -7.08
N ALA A 22 -0.50 -5.59 -7.06
CA ALA A 22 0.24 -5.91 -8.29
C ALA A 22 -0.34 -7.15 -8.97
N ILE A 23 -0.65 -8.20 -8.19
CA ILE A 23 -1.30 -9.42 -8.69
C ILE A 23 -2.75 -9.14 -9.09
N ALA A 24 -3.55 -8.58 -8.18
CA ALA A 24 -4.99 -8.40 -8.38
C ALA A 24 -5.33 -7.44 -9.51
N SER A 25 -4.53 -6.38 -9.73
CA SER A 25 -4.79 -5.43 -10.81
C SER A 25 -4.55 -6.00 -12.22
N GLY A 26 -3.87 -7.15 -12.32
CA GLY A 26 -3.74 -7.91 -13.57
C GLY A 26 -5.00 -8.67 -13.98
N ASP A 27 -5.95 -8.88 -13.08
CA ASP A 27 -7.21 -9.59 -13.36
C ASP A 27 -8.31 -8.59 -13.76
N GLU A 28 -8.90 -8.77 -14.95
CA GLU A 28 -9.93 -7.88 -15.49
C GLU A 28 -11.23 -7.90 -14.68
N ARG A 29 -11.49 -8.97 -13.93
CA ARG A 29 -12.66 -9.09 -13.03
C ARG A 29 -12.57 -8.15 -11.83
N VAL A 30 -11.37 -7.69 -11.48
CA VAL A 30 -11.16 -6.78 -10.36
C VAL A 30 -11.38 -5.35 -10.82
N GLU A 31 -12.44 -4.72 -10.38
CA GLU A 31 -12.74 -3.32 -10.69
C GLU A 31 -11.83 -2.36 -9.91
N ARG A 32 -11.58 -2.65 -8.64
CA ARG A 32 -10.78 -1.78 -7.77
C ARG A 32 -10.10 -2.57 -6.66
N VAL A 33 -8.86 -2.19 -6.36
CA VAL A 33 -8.11 -2.64 -5.19
C VAL A 33 -8.00 -1.49 -4.20
N CYS A 34 -8.44 -1.72 -2.96
CA CYS A 34 -8.38 -0.73 -1.89
C CYS A 34 -7.35 -1.15 -0.84
N ILE A 35 -6.25 -0.41 -0.71
CA ILE A 35 -5.22 -0.62 0.31
C ILE A 35 -5.60 0.19 1.54
N TRP A 36 -6.06 -0.48 2.60
CA TRP A 36 -6.51 0.17 3.85
C TRP A 36 -5.33 0.41 4.79
N THR A 37 -4.58 1.45 4.52
CA THR A 37 -3.41 1.84 5.31
C THR A 37 -3.21 3.35 5.32
N PRO A 38 -2.78 3.95 6.44
CA PRO A 38 -2.35 5.34 6.47
C PRO A 38 -0.92 5.53 5.97
N ASP A 39 -0.18 4.42 5.78
CA ASP A 39 1.23 4.44 5.47
C ASP A 39 1.51 5.12 4.12
N LYS A 40 2.48 6.04 4.14
CA LYS A 40 2.82 6.85 2.96
C LYS A 40 3.54 6.04 1.88
N ASP A 41 4.26 4.99 2.28
CA ASP A 41 5.06 4.17 1.38
C ASP A 41 4.18 3.41 0.40
N LEU A 42 3.00 2.96 0.86
CA LEU A 42 2.01 2.31 0.02
C LEU A 42 1.39 3.25 -1.05
N ALA A 43 1.67 4.55 -1.01
CA ALA A 43 1.27 5.47 -2.07
C ALA A 43 1.97 5.15 -3.42
N GLN A 44 3.13 4.48 -3.39
CA GLN A 44 3.80 3.99 -4.60
C GLN A 44 3.00 2.93 -5.36
N CYS A 45 2.09 2.22 -4.67
CA CYS A 45 1.24 1.18 -5.25
C CYS A 45 0.01 1.72 -5.96
N VAL A 46 -0.32 3.00 -5.78
CA VAL A 46 -1.53 3.63 -6.36
C VAL A 46 -1.44 3.69 -7.88
N ARG A 47 -2.52 3.30 -8.57
CA ARG A 47 -2.62 3.28 -10.04
C ARG A 47 -3.97 3.85 -10.50
N GLY A 48 -3.97 5.11 -10.93
CA GLY A 48 -5.20 5.79 -11.34
C GLY A 48 -6.29 5.72 -10.26
N ASP A 49 -7.47 5.25 -10.65
CA ASP A 49 -8.61 4.96 -9.77
C ASP A 49 -8.74 3.45 -9.47
N ARG A 50 -7.89 2.61 -10.09
CA ARG A 50 -7.98 1.16 -9.98
C ARG A 50 -7.32 0.61 -8.72
N VAL A 51 -6.17 1.15 -8.34
CA VAL A 51 -5.51 0.84 -7.05
C VAL A 51 -5.45 2.11 -6.24
N VAL A 52 -6.12 2.12 -5.09
CA VAL A 52 -6.26 3.31 -4.25
C VAL A 52 -5.89 3.02 -2.81
N GLN A 53 -5.35 4.03 -2.12
CA GLN A 53 -5.24 4.00 -0.67
C GLN A 53 -6.53 4.48 -0.02
N VAL A 54 -6.90 3.85 1.10
CA VAL A 54 -8.05 4.24 1.90
C VAL A 54 -7.58 4.52 3.32
N ASP A 55 -7.99 5.64 3.89
CA ASP A 55 -7.68 5.95 5.27
C ASP A 55 -8.40 4.99 6.24
N ARG A 56 -7.89 4.91 7.48
CA ARG A 56 -8.41 3.98 8.50
C ARG A 56 -9.91 4.14 8.79
N LYS A 57 -10.48 5.30 8.50
CA LYS A 57 -11.91 5.59 8.69
C LYS A 57 -12.73 5.37 7.43
N GLY A 58 -12.10 5.03 6.31
CA GLY A 58 -12.73 4.85 5.00
C GLY A 58 -13.31 6.14 4.42
N ARG A 59 -12.92 7.31 4.94
CA ARG A 59 -13.47 8.60 4.53
C ARG A 59 -12.71 9.24 3.39
N ASN A 60 -11.40 8.98 3.32
CA ASN A 60 -10.54 9.52 2.27
C ASN A 60 -10.01 8.38 1.41
N ILE A 61 -10.39 8.40 0.14
CA ILE A 61 -9.85 7.52 -0.89
C ILE A 61 -8.83 8.33 -1.68
N ARG A 62 -7.57 7.89 -1.63
CA ARG A 62 -6.47 8.53 -2.35
C ARG A 62 -6.15 7.73 -3.59
N ASN A 63 -6.52 8.27 -4.74
CA ASN A 63 -6.12 7.83 -6.07
C ASN A 63 -4.82 8.53 -6.51
N ALA A 64 -4.39 8.35 -7.77
CA ALA A 64 -3.18 8.98 -8.28
C ALA A 64 -3.22 10.52 -8.21
N ALA A 65 -4.37 11.14 -8.45
CA ALA A 65 -4.53 12.59 -8.30
C ALA A 65 -4.34 13.02 -6.83
N GLY A 66 -4.90 12.28 -5.87
CA GLY A 66 -4.71 12.55 -4.45
C GLY A 66 -3.29 12.29 -3.95
N VAL A 67 -2.53 11.39 -4.60
CA VAL A 67 -1.08 11.24 -4.34
C VAL A 67 -0.34 12.48 -4.81
N ARG A 68 -0.60 12.94 -6.04
CA ARG A 68 -0.01 14.19 -6.57
C ARG A 68 -0.33 15.41 -5.71
N GLU A 69 -1.57 15.53 -5.27
CA GLU A 69 -1.99 16.63 -4.39
C GLU A 69 -1.22 16.61 -3.06
N LYS A 70 -1.03 15.42 -2.46
CA LYS A 70 -0.39 15.29 -1.16
C LYS A 70 1.13 15.44 -1.20
N PHE A 71 1.78 14.81 -2.20
CA PHE A 71 3.24 14.68 -2.25
C PHE A 71 3.89 15.56 -3.34
N GLY A 72 3.10 16.07 -4.28
CA GLY A 72 3.59 16.84 -5.41
C GLY A 72 4.24 16.01 -6.51
N VAL A 73 4.15 14.68 -6.45
CA VAL A 73 4.77 13.75 -7.41
C VAL A 73 3.80 12.62 -7.80
N GLU A 74 4.09 11.95 -8.92
CA GLU A 74 3.37 10.76 -9.34
C GLU A 74 3.61 9.58 -8.36
N PRO A 75 2.66 8.64 -8.22
CA PRO A 75 2.80 7.47 -7.35
C PRO A 75 4.12 6.71 -7.55
N MET A 76 4.54 6.51 -8.78
CA MET A 76 5.76 5.78 -9.12
C MET A 76 7.05 6.47 -8.66
N LEU A 77 6.99 7.75 -8.29
CA LEU A 77 8.12 8.53 -7.77
C LEU A 77 8.12 8.64 -6.23
N ILE A 78 7.21 7.98 -5.55
CA ILE A 78 7.14 7.99 -4.08
C ILE A 78 8.41 7.43 -3.44
N PRO A 79 9.02 6.31 -3.90
CA PRO A 79 10.28 5.85 -3.35
C PRO A 79 11.40 6.89 -3.48
N ASP A 80 11.51 7.53 -4.63
CA ASP A 80 12.47 8.63 -4.88
C ASP A 80 12.19 9.84 -3.97
N PHE A 81 10.92 10.20 -3.80
CA PHE A 81 10.51 11.30 -2.93
C PHE A 81 10.90 11.03 -1.46
N LEU A 82 10.61 9.84 -0.96
CA LEU A 82 10.93 9.43 0.41
C LEU A 82 12.45 9.35 0.62
N ALA A 83 13.19 8.82 -0.34
CA ALA A 83 14.65 8.78 -0.31
C ALA A 83 15.27 10.19 -0.15
N LEU A 84 14.69 11.19 -0.81
CA LEU A 84 15.19 12.57 -0.75
C LEU A 84 14.78 13.27 0.56
N VAL A 85 13.53 13.11 0.98
CA VAL A 85 12.96 13.79 2.15
C VAL A 85 13.33 13.11 3.46
N GLY A 86 13.47 11.79 3.43
CA GLY A 86 13.66 10.93 4.59
C GLY A 86 12.38 10.37 5.17
N ASP A 87 12.53 9.31 5.92
CA ASP A 87 11.50 8.69 6.74
C ASP A 87 12.04 8.34 8.12
N ALA A 88 11.60 9.09 9.12
CA ALA A 88 12.04 8.86 10.49
C ALA A 88 11.46 7.57 11.10
N ALA A 89 10.30 7.10 10.61
CA ALA A 89 9.71 5.84 11.06
C ALA A 89 10.55 4.65 10.60
N ASP A 90 11.06 4.71 9.36
CA ASP A 90 11.90 3.67 8.75
C ASP A 90 13.40 3.90 8.97
N GLY A 91 13.75 4.96 9.71
CA GLY A 91 15.11 5.18 10.22
C GLY A 91 16.11 5.80 9.23
N TYR A 92 15.69 6.35 8.09
CA TYR A 92 16.59 7.05 7.18
C TYR A 92 16.30 8.56 7.11
N PRO A 93 17.36 9.40 7.20
CA PRO A 93 17.19 10.85 7.40
C PRO A 93 16.90 11.65 6.12
N GLY A 94 16.95 11.01 4.94
CA GLY A 94 16.91 11.70 3.65
C GLY A 94 18.20 12.46 3.32
N ILE A 95 18.10 13.39 2.36
CA ILE A 95 19.24 14.17 1.89
C ILE A 95 19.21 15.57 2.52
N PRO A 96 20.30 16.00 3.16
CA PRO A 96 20.35 17.32 3.80
C PRO A 96 19.94 18.45 2.88
N ARG A 97 19.10 19.35 3.38
CA ARG A 97 18.55 20.52 2.67
C ARG A 97 17.53 20.19 1.58
N ILE A 98 17.15 18.94 1.39
CA ILE A 98 16.09 18.56 0.46
C ILE A 98 14.82 18.23 1.26
N GLY A 99 13.93 19.21 1.41
CA GLY A 99 12.58 18.99 1.94
C GLY A 99 11.57 18.67 0.86
N ALA A 100 10.33 18.43 1.24
CA ALA A 100 9.26 17.96 0.36
C ALA A 100 9.08 18.80 -0.92
N VAL A 101 9.06 20.13 -0.79
CA VAL A 101 8.90 21.03 -1.94
C VAL A 101 10.08 20.91 -2.93
N THR A 102 11.31 20.84 -2.40
CA THR A 102 12.51 20.71 -3.26
C THR A 102 12.54 19.34 -3.92
N ALA A 103 12.24 18.27 -3.18
CA ALA A 103 12.17 16.92 -3.71
C ALA A 103 11.15 16.81 -4.86
N ALA A 104 9.92 17.28 -4.61
CA ALA A 104 8.87 17.28 -5.64
C ALA A 104 9.28 18.06 -6.88
N ARG A 105 9.90 19.24 -6.73
CA ARG A 105 10.39 20.05 -7.87
C ARG A 105 11.46 19.31 -8.67
N LEU A 106 12.44 18.69 -8.00
CA LEU A 106 13.51 17.95 -8.66
C LEU A 106 12.96 16.74 -9.41
N LEU A 107 12.08 15.96 -8.78
CA LEU A 107 11.48 14.77 -9.38
C LEU A 107 10.57 15.11 -10.57
N ASN A 108 9.81 16.20 -10.50
CA ASN A 108 9.02 16.66 -11.65
C ASN A 108 9.88 17.21 -12.79
N GLN A 109 11.06 17.71 -12.50
CA GLN A 109 11.98 18.26 -13.51
C GLN A 109 12.83 17.17 -14.17
N TYR A 110 13.34 16.22 -13.41
CA TYR A 110 14.35 15.26 -13.87
C TYR A 110 13.87 13.81 -13.90
N GLY A 111 12.71 13.50 -13.31
CA GLY A 111 12.25 12.13 -13.18
C GLY A 111 12.85 11.44 -11.95
N ARG A 112 13.35 10.21 -12.11
CA ARG A 112 13.92 9.40 -11.03
C ARG A 112 15.30 9.91 -10.60
N ILE A 113 15.74 9.55 -9.39
CA ILE A 113 17.06 9.92 -8.85
C ILE A 113 18.20 9.50 -9.82
N GLU A 114 18.04 8.38 -10.50
CA GLU A 114 19.01 7.89 -11.48
C GLU A 114 19.21 8.86 -12.64
N ASP A 115 18.18 9.61 -13.00
CA ASP A 115 18.18 10.54 -14.14
C ASP A 115 18.66 11.95 -13.75
N PHE A 116 18.94 12.20 -12.46
CA PHE A 116 19.40 13.50 -12.01
C PHE A 116 20.80 13.82 -12.55
N PRO A 117 21.06 15.04 -13.02
CA PRO A 117 22.42 15.49 -13.28
C PRO A 117 23.33 15.30 -12.06
N ALA A 118 24.58 14.89 -12.28
CA ALA A 118 25.52 14.61 -11.18
C ALA A 118 25.68 15.79 -10.20
N SER A 119 25.53 17.02 -10.68
CA SER A 119 25.64 18.25 -9.87
C SER A 119 24.48 18.45 -8.88
N VAL A 120 23.34 17.74 -9.04
CA VAL A 120 22.15 17.94 -8.20
C VAL A 120 22.35 17.34 -6.81
N LEU A 121 22.89 16.13 -6.74
CA LEU A 121 23.10 15.42 -5.48
C LEU A 121 24.59 15.32 -5.09
N GLY A 122 25.52 15.45 -6.06
CA GLY A 122 26.95 15.33 -5.82
C GLY A 122 27.28 14.03 -5.07
N ASP A 123 28.06 14.13 -4.00
CA ASP A 123 28.48 13.00 -3.16
C ASP A 123 27.32 12.33 -2.38
N ALA A 124 26.13 12.96 -2.36
CA ALA A 124 24.97 12.38 -1.70
C ALA A 124 24.19 11.39 -2.59
N ARG A 125 24.58 11.24 -3.87
CA ARG A 125 23.84 10.42 -4.84
C ARG A 125 23.73 8.95 -4.39
N ASP A 126 24.84 8.33 -4.02
CA ASP A 126 24.86 6.91 -3.64
C ASP A 126 23.99 6.66 -2.40
N ARG A 127 24.04 7.61 -1.45
CA ARG A 127 23.18 7.55 -0.28
C ARG A 127 21.69 7.71 -0.62
N ALA A 128 21.34 8.59 -1.57
CA ALA A 128 19.97 8.75 -2.03
C ALA A 128 19.47 7.48 -2.73
N LEU A 129 20.30 6.82 -3.51
CA LEU A 129 19.97 5.54 -4.15
C LEU A 129 19.79 4.42 -3.11
N LEU A 130 20.63 4.37 -2.08
CA LEU A 130 20.45 3.44 -0.96
C LEU A 130 19.10 3.66 -0.24
N PHE A 131 18.75 4.91 0.06
CA PHE A 131 17.47 5.23 0.69
C PHE A 131 16.28 4.90 -0.22
N LYS A 132 16.43 5.08 -1.53
CA LYS A 132 15.42 4.67 -2.50
C LYS A 132 15.22 3.15 -2.49
N ASP A 133 16.29 2.37 -2.42
CA ASP A 133 16.21 0.91 -2.32
C ASP A 133 15.43 0.50 -1.07
N LEU A 134 15.72 1.14 0.09
CA LEU A 134 15.00 0.92 1.34
C LEU A 134 13.51 1.32 1.28
N ALA A 135 13.20 2.40 0.55
CA ALA A 135 11.83 2.89 0.40
C ALA A 135 11.01 2.15 -0.68
N THR A 136 11.66 1.32 -1.51
CA THR A 136 11.01 0.62 -2.61
C THR A 136 10.42 -0.70 -2.14
N LEU A 137 9.10 -0.78 -2.10
CA LEU A 137 8.39 -2.00 -1.71
C LEU A 137 8.51 -3.08 -2.78
N ARG A 138 8.65 -4.30 -2.34
CA ARG A 138 8.64 -5.48 -3.20
C ARG A 138 7.23 -5.80 -3.67
N THR A 139 7.12 -6.23 -4.92
CA THR A 139 5.83 -6.57 -5.55
C THR A 139 5.80 -7.99 -6.10
N ASP A 140 6.76 -8.82 -5.68
CA ASP A 140 6.97 -10.17 -6.17
C ASP A 140 6.65 -11.27 -5.15
N ALA A 141 6.07 -10.91 -3.99
CA ALA A 141 5.62 -11.89 -3.00
C ALA A 141 4.50 -12.77 -3.57
N ARG A 142 4.63 -14.08 -3.39
CA ARG A 142 3.65 -15.07 -3.85
C ARG A 142 2.54 -15.21 -2.83
N LEU A 143 1.46 -14.47 -2.97
CA LEU A 143 0.37 -14.39 -2.00
C LEU A 143 -0.83 -15.28 -2.37
N PHE A 144 -1.25 -15.26 -3.62
CA PHE A 144 -2.35 -16.03 -4.19
C PHE A 144 -2.15 -16.20 -5.70
N ARG A 145 -2.85 -17.15 -6.30
CA ARG A 145 -2.80 -17.43 -7.74
C ARG A 145 -4.01 -16.90 -8.49
N ASP A 146 -5.16 -16.89 -7.82
CA ASP A 146 -6.42 -16.41 -8.35
C ASP A 146 -7.10 -15.50 -7.31
N VAL A 147 -7.73 -14.43 -7.78
CA VAL A 147 -8.45 -13.48 -6.92
C VAL A 147 -9.65 -14.12 -6.21
N ASP A 148 -10.17 -15.22 -6.73
CA ASP A 148 -11.24 -15.99 -6.08
C ASP A 148 -10.80 -16.63 -4.76
N GLU A 149 -9.50 -16.83 -4.55
CA GLU A 149 -8.94 -17.27 -3.25
C GLU A 149 -9.17 -16.23 -2.15
N LEU A 150 -9.34 -14.94 -2.53
CA LEU A 150 -9.60 -13.84 -1.61
C LEU A 150 -11.09 -13.62 -1.33
N MET A 151 -11.97 -14.34 -2.04
CA MET A 151 -13.41 -14.17 -1.87
C MET A 151 -13.83 -14.55 -0.46
N TRP A 152 -14.31 -13.55 0.28
CA TRP A 152 -14.84 -13.79 1.61
C TRP A 152 -16.21 -14.48 1.55
N ARG A 153 -16.29 -15.70 2.06
CA ARG A 153 -17.50 -16.54 2.08
C ARG A 153 -18.20 -16.55 3.45
N GLY A 154 -17.79 -15.66 4.33
CA GLY A 154 -18.32 -15.59 5.67
C GLY A 154 -17.37 -16.17 6.74
N PRO A 155 -17.80 -16.12 8.02
CA PRO A 155 -17.02 -16.69 9.12
C PRO A 155 -17.00 -18.22 9.02
N THR A 156 -15.85 -18.82 9.31
CA THR A 156 -15.67 -20.28 9.40
C THR A 156 -16.26 -20.84 10.68
N ASP A 157 -16.51 -22.15 10.73
CA ASP A 157 -16.98 -22.82 11.97
C ASP A 157 -15.98 -22.64 13.12
N ALA A 158 -14.68 -22.77 12.84
CA ALA A 158 -13.63 -22.52 13.82
C ALA A 158 -13.66 -21.09 14.38
N PHE A 159 -14.19 -20.11 13.65
CA PHE A 159 -14.37 -18.76 14.18
C PHE A 159 -15.52 -18.68 15.20
N ALA A 160 -16.60 -19.45 15.02
CA ALA A 160 -17.69 -19.53 15.97
C ALA A 160 -17.17 -20.07 17.32
N GLU A 161 -16.46 -21.19 17.31
CA GLU A 161 -15.83 -21.76 18.51
C GLU A 161 -14.86 -20.77 19.18
N ARG A 162 -14.07 -20.05 18.38
CA ARG A 162 -13.12 -19.08 18.92
C ARG A 162 -13.83 -17.90 19.58
N THR A 163 -14.96 -17.42 19.04
CA THR A 163 -15.72 -16.32 19.66
C THR A 163 -16.38 -16.74 20.97
N GLU A 164 -16.78 -18.00 21.11
CA GLU A 164 -17.25 -18.54 22.37
C GLU A 164 -16.14 -18.58 23.42
N GLN A 165 -14.95 -19.09 23.05
CA GLN A 165 -13.76 -19.12 23.93
C GLN A 165 -13.36 -17.72 24.40
N LEU A 166 -13.52 -16.69 23.54
CA LEU A 166 -13.23 -15.29 23.87
C LEU A 166 -14.36 -14.59 24.63
N GLY A 167 -15.53 -15.24 24.81
CA GLY A 167 -16.70 -14.63 25.43
C GLY A 167 -17.35 -13.51 24.62
N ASP A 168 -17.06 -13.42 23.30
CA ASP A 168 -17.55 -12.34 22.41
C ASP A 168 -18.51 -12.88 21.34
N ALA A 169 -19.71 -13.25 21.74
CA ALA A 169 -20.77 -13.67 20.83
C ALA A 169 -21.21 -12.56 19.85
N ARG A 170 -21.00 -11.27 20.19
CA ARG A 170 -21.36 -10.14 19.34
C ARG A 170 -20.52 -10.10 18.06
N LEU A 171 -19.26 -10.51 18.14
CA LEU A 171 -18.36 -10.52 17.00
C LEU A 171 -18.85 -11.48 15.90
N LEU A 172 -19.29 -12.69 16.28
CA LEU A 172 -19.87 -13.66 15.35
C LEU A 172 -21.16 -13.13 14.71
N THR A 173 -22.05 -12.54 15.51
CA THR A 173 -23.30 -11.94 15.03
C THR A 173 -23.02 -10.84 14.00
N ARG A 174 -22.06 -9.97 14.26
CA ARG A 174 -21.64 -8.91 13.32
C ARG A 174 -21.09 -9.49 12.01
N CYS A 175 -20.25 -10.51 12.08
CA CYS A 175 -19.72 -11.15 10.87
C CYS A 175 -20.84 -11.78 10.01
N ARG A 176 -21.81 -12.45 10.64
CA ARG A 176 -22.96 -13.03 9.92
C ARG A 176 -23.89 -11.98 9.29
N ALA A 177 -24.10 -10.87 9.98
CA ALA A 177 -24.91 -9.76 9.45
C ALA A 177 -24.30 -9.14 8.17
N VAL A 178 -22.97 -9.02 8.11
CA VAL A 178 -22.28 -8.51 6.90
C VAL A 178 -22.47 -9.47 5.72
N LEU A 179 -22.43 -10.78 5.95
CA LEU A 179 -22.68 -11.78 4.90
C LEU A 179 -24.07 -11.64 4.28
N GLY A 180 -25.10 -11.45 5.12
CA GLY A 180 -26.48 -11.26 4.67
C GLY A 180 -26.66 -9.99 3.80
N THR A 181 -25.96 -8.90 4.14
CA THR A 181 -26.03 -7.65 3.36
C THR A 181 -25.24 -7.72 2.05
N ALA A 182 -24.18 -8.51 1.97
CA ALA A 182 -23.40 -8.72 0.74
C ALA A 182 -24.21 -9.51 -0.30
N ALA A 183 -24.94 -10.54 0.13
CA ALA A 183 -25.80 -11.33 -0.75
C ALA A 183 -26.94 -10.53 -1.39
N THR A 184 -27.38 -9.44 -0.76
CA THR A 184 -28.48 -8.59 -1.25
C THR A 184 -28.01 -7.53 -2.27
N ARG A 185 -26.71 -7.29 -2.40
CA ARG A 185 -26.13 -6.29 -3.34
C ARG A 185 -25.65 -6.89 -4.66
N SER A 186 -25.74 -8.20 -4.83
CA SER A 186 -25.33 -8.93 -6.05
C SER A 186 -26.50 -9.28 -6.98
N ILE A 187 -27.60 -8.51 -6.93
CA ILE A 187 -28.75 -8.64 -7.84
C ILE A 187 -28.94 -7.32 -8.58
#